data_5b2b12550d8fcf152659dcde25283835
#
_entry.id   5b2b12550d8fcf152659dcde25283835
#
_cell.length_a   1.000
_cell.length_b   1.000
_cell.length_c   1.000
_cell.angle_alpha   90.00
_cell.angle_beta   90.00
_cell.angle_gamma   90.00
#
_symmetry.space_group_name_H-M   'P 1'
#
loop_
_entity.id
_entity.type
_entity.pdbx_description
1 polymer ?
#
loop_
_entity_poly.entity_id
_entity_poly.type
_entity_poly.pdbx_seq_one_letter_code
_entity_poly.pdbx_strand_id
1 'polypeptide(L)'
;MSPTARGDGAEAEDERLLERFLDACRFADGLSANTVVSYAFDLRGFARRLRAAGDRLATARPPALLAGLAALQSEGRSPRSQARLLSALRRYYRFLVASGKRRDDPTLALARPRLGRPLPRTLSEREVAALLEAPETGTALGLRDRALLEILYACGLRVSELVGLRTAAYGARQGVVRIRGKGRKERIVPVGEEA
;
A
#
# COMPACT_ATOMS: atom_id res chain seq x y z
N MET A 1 7.54 33.40 -27.62
CA MET A 1 6.61 32.57 -26.81
C MET A 1 7.46 31.55 -26.04
N SER A 2 7.65 31.77 -24.76
CA SER A 2 8.58 30.99 -23.92
C SER A 2 8.14 29.54 -23.74
N PRO A 3 9.04 28.55 -23.81
CA PRO A 3 8.74 27.12 -23.67
C PRO A 3 8.22 26.73 -22.29
N THR A 4 8.44 27.51 -21.27
CA THR A 4 8.03 27.28 -19.87
C THR A 4 6.52 27.23 -19.66
N ALA A 5 5.74 28.08 -20.30
CA ALA A 5 4.28 28.16 -20.11
C ALA A 5 3.50 26.93 -20.62
N ARG A 6 4.03 26.19 -21.61
CA ARG A 6 3.39 24.95 -22.10
C ARG A 6 3.66 23.74 -21.20
N GLY A 7 4.76 23.73 -20.46
CA GLY A 7 5.11 22.68 -19.52
C GLY A 7 4.20 22.67 -18.29
N ASP A 8 3.94 23.85 -17.72
CA ASP A 8 3.14 23.99 -16.50
C ASP A 8 1.67 23.58 -16.71
N GLY A 9 1.09 23.93 -17.85
CA GLY A 9 -0.29 23.52 -18.18
C GLY A 9 -0.45 22.02 -18.36
N ALA A 10 0.53 21.36 -18.97
CA ALA A 10 0.53 19.92 -19.20
C ALA A 10 0.72 19.12 -17.91
N GLU A 11 1.53 19.63 -16.98
CA GLU A 11 1.73 19.06 -15.66
C GLU A 11 0.47 19.16 -14.81
N ALA A 12 -0.14 20.33 -14.79
CA ALA A 12 -1.40 20.56 -14.07
C ALA A 12 -2.53 19.66 -14.60
N GLU A 13 -2.55 19.38 -15.92
CA GLU A 13 -3.52 18.45 -16.50
C GLU A 13 -3.26 17.00 -16.05
N ASP A 14 -2.02 16.53 -16.08
CA ASP A 14 -1.65 15.18 -15.61
C ASP A 14 -2.01 14.99 -14.13
N GLU A 15 -1.76 16.01 -13.29
CA GLU A 15 -2.12 15.93 -11.86
C GLU A 15 -3.65 15.91 -11.66
N ARG A 16 -4.40 16.72 -12.39
CA ARG A 16 -5.89 16.67 -12.35
C ARG A 16 -6.45 15.31 -12.77
N LEU A 17 -5.88 14.70 -13.80
CA LEU A 17 -6.28 13.35 -14.23
C LEU A 17 -5.94 12.30 -13.17
N LEU A 18 -4.79 12.44 -12.54
CA LEU A 18 -4.36 11.55 -11.45
C LEU A 18 -5.28 11.69 -10.22
N GLU A 19 -5.61 12.90 -9.79
CA GLU A 19 -6.54 13.14 -8.69
C GLU A 19 -7.92 12.52 -8.97
N ARG A 20 -8.48 12.75 -10.15
CA ARG A 20 -9.75 12.13 -10.54
C ARG A 20 -9.70 10.61 -10.54
N PHE A 21 -8.57 10.02 -10.94
CA PHE A 21 -8.36 8.58 -10.84
C PHE A 21 -8.33 8.11 -9.39
N LEU A 22 -7.62 8.82 -8.51
CA LEU A 22 -7.51 8.46 -7.09
C LEU A 22 -8.86 8.57 -6.38
N ASP A 23 -9.68 9.56 -6.74
CA ASP A 23 -11.05 9.69 -6.26
C ASP A 23 -11.93 8.53 -6.76
N ALA A 24 -11.83 8.16 -8.04
CA ALA A 24 -12.53 6.98 -8.56
C ALA A 24 -12.11 5.70 -7.81
N CYS A 25 -10.83 5.51 -7.54
CA CYS A 25 -10.34 4.38 -6.73
C CYS A 25 -10.93 4.36 -5.31
N ARG A 26 -11.10 5.55 -4.70
CA ARG A 26 -11.64 5.67 -3.33
C ARG A 26 -13.13 5.45 -3.29
N PHE A 27 -13.88 6.11 -4.14
CA PHE A 27 -15.35 6.20 -4.03
C PHE A 27 -16.08 5.17 -4.88
N ALA A 28 -15.65 4.93 -6.12
CA ALA A 28 -16.29 3.97 -7.02
C ALA A 28 -15.80 2.54 -6.79
N ASP A 29 -14.49 2.36 -6.59
CA ASP A 29 -13.88 1.03 -6.47
C ASP A 29 -13.74 0.55 -5.02
N GLY A 30 -13.99 1.42 -4.03
CA GLY A 30 -13.92 1.08 -2.61
C GLY A 30 -12.54 0.64 -2.12
N LEU A 31 -11.46 1.12 -2.74
CA LEU A 31 -10.10 0.77 -2.33
C LEU A 31 -9.79 1.35 -0.95
N SER A 32 -8.98 0.60 -0.18
CA SER A 32 -8.52 1.10 1.11
C SER A 32 -7.69 2.38 0.97
N ALA A 33 -7.75 3.27 1.97
CA ALA A 33 -6.96 4.50 2.00
C ALA A 33 -5.47 4.24 1.74
N ASN A 34 -4.90 3.20 2.37
CA ASN A 34 -3.50 2.83 2.18
C ASN A 34 -3.17 2.43 0.73
N THR A 35 -4.12 1.77 0.04
CA THR A 35 -3.94 1.42 -1.38
C THR A 35 -3.93 2.68 -2.25
N VAL A 36 -4.86 3.60 -2.00
CA VAL A 36 -4.94 4.88 -2.74
C VAL A 36 -3.68 5.71 -2.53
N VAL A 37 -3.21 5.84 -1.28
CA VAL A 37 -1.95 6.55 -0.96
C VAL A 37 -0.75 5.89 -1.66
N SER A 38 -0.68 4.55 -1.66
CA SER A 38 0.39 3.82 -2.33
C SER A 38 0.37 4.03 -3.85
N TYR A 39 -0.82 4.06 -4.46
CA TYR A 39 -0.97 4.33 -5.89
C TYR A 39 -0.59 5.78 -6.22
N ALA A 40 -1.02 6.74 -5.41
CA ALA A 40 -0.64 8.14 -5.57
C ALA A 40 0.88 8.33 -5.54
N PHE A 41 1.53 7.75 -4.53
CA PHE A 41 2.99 7.80 -4.40
C PHE A 41 3.70 7.19 -5.63
N ASP A 42 3.30 5.99 -6.03
CA ASP A 42 3.92 5.27 -7.15
C ASP A 42 3.71 6.02 -8.48
N LEU A 43 2.48 6.46 -8.77
CA LEU A 43 2.16 7.14 -10.04
C LEU A 43 2.79 8.53 -10.13
N ARG A 44 2.80 9.32 -9.04
CA ARG A 44 3.49 10.63 -9.03
C ARG A 44 4.99 10.47 -9.20
N GLY A 45 5.58 9.47 -8.53
CA GLY A 45 7.00 9.15 -8.70
C GLY A 45 7.34 8.76 -10.13
N PHE A 46 6.50 7.95 -10.75
CA PHE A 46 6.69 7.52 -12.14
C PHE A 46 6.42 8.64 -13.14
N ALA A 47 5.42 9.50 -12.89
CA ALA A 47 5.14 10.68 -13.71
C ALA A 47 6.33 11.65 -13.77
N ARG A 48 6.99 11.90 -12.60
CA ARG A 48 8.21 12.73 -12.56
C ARG A 48 9.34 12.12 -13.40
N ARG A 49 9.50 10.80 -13.38
CA ARG A 49 10.49 10.10 -14.19
C ARG A 49 10.21 10.21 -15.68
N LEU A 50 8.98 9.99 -16.11
CA LEU A 50 8.57 10.15 -17.51
C LEU A 50 8.83 11.58 -17.99
N ARG A 51 8.50 12.57 -17.16
CA ARG A 51 8.71 13.98 -17.47
C ARG A 51 10.18 14.33 -17.66
N ALA A 52 11.06 13.78 -16.82
CA ALA A 52 12.51 13.94 -16.98
C ALA A 52 13.03 13.33 -18.30
N ALA A 53 12.31 12.37 -18.88
CA ALA A 53 12.57 11.77 -20.18
C ALA A 53 11.82 12.46 -21.35
N GLY A 54 11.10 13.56 -21.11
CA GLY A 54 10.33 14.28 -22.12
C GLY A 54 8.94 13.70 -22.42
N ASP A 55 8.47 12.76 -21.60
CA ASP A 55 7.17 12.10 -21.74
C ASP A 55 6.19 12.55 -20.66
N ARG A 56 4.90 12.27 -20.87
CA ARG A 56 3.81 12.57 -19.92
C ARG A 56 3.08 11.31 -19.52
N LEU A 57 2.68 11.22 -18.25
CA LEU A 57 1.99 10.01 -17.75
C LEU A 57 0.69 9.73 -18.52
N ALA A 58 -0.13 10.74 -18.79
CA ALA A 58 -1.41 10.54 -19.48
C ALA A 58 -1.25 10.10 -20.93
N THR A 59 -0.19 10.50 -21.62
CA THR A 59 0.02 10.27 -23.06
C THR A 59 1.14 9.30 -23.38
N ALA A 60 1.84 8.78 -22.38
CA ALA A 60 2.99 7.87 -22.56
C ALA A 60 2.62 6.67 -23.43
N ARG A 61 3.56 6.30 -24.30
CA ARG A 61 3.48 5.11 -25.16
C ARG A 61 4.16 3.92 -24.52
N PRO A 62 3.88 2.68 -24.96
CA PRO A 62 4.49 1.48 -24.38
C PRO A 62 6.02 1.53 -24.25
N PRO A 63 6.80 2.05 -25.24
CA PRO A 63 8.26 2.13 -25.10
C PRO A 63 8.72 3.02 -23.93
N ALA A 64 8.06 4.17 -23.72
CA ALA A 64 8.39 5.07 -22.60
C ALA A 64 8.09 4.43 -21.24
N LEU A 65 6.98 3.70 -21.14
CA LEU A 65 6.64 2.96 -19.92
C LEU A 65 7.64 1.84 -19.65
N LEU A 66 8.03 1.09 -20.68
CA LEU A 66 9.04 0.04 -20.57
C LEU A 66 10.39 0.60 -20.13
N ALA A 67 10.87 1.68 -20.75
CA ALA A 67 12.11 2.34 -20.38
C ALA A 67 12.09 2.83 -18.93
N GLY A 68 11.00 3.47 -18.51
CA GLY A 68 10.82 3.95 -17.13
C GLY A 68 10.83 2.81 -16.10
N LEU A 69 10.17 1.68 -16.40
CA LEU A 69 10.16 0.49 -15.54
C LEU A 69 11.53 -0.20 -15.49
N ALA A 70 12.22 -0.30 -16.62
CA ALA A 70 13.57 -0.87 -16.69
C ALA A 70 14.57 -0.04 -15.88
N ALA A 71 14.49 1.28 -15.95
CA ALA A 71 15.33 2.17 -15.15
C ALA A 71 15.09 1.99 -13.65
N LEU A 72 13.84 1.81 -13.21
CA LEU A 72 13.53 1.50 -11.80
C LEU A 72 14.11 0.15 -11.36
N GLN A 73 14.19 -0.81 -12.26
CA GLN A 73 14.79 -2.11 -11.99
C GLN A 73 16.32 -2.00 -11.83
N SER A 74 16.98 -1.24 -12.70
CA SER A 74 18.43 -1.02 -12.62
C SER A 74 18.84 -0.21 -11.39
N GLU A 75 17.96 0.65 -10.86
CA GLU A 75 18.13 1.38 -9.60
C GLU A 75 17.87 0.51 -8.36
N GLY A 76 17.63 -0.79 -8.50
CA GLY A 76 17.43 -1.71 -7.39
C GLY A 76 16.05 -1.66 -6.75
N ARG A 77 15.03 -1.07 -7.40
CA ARG A 77 13.67 -1.07 -6.86
C ARG A 77 13.13 -2.51 -6.77
N SER A 78 12.61 -2.88 -5.59
CA SER A 78 12.19 -4.26 -5.33
C SER A 78 11.13 -4.74 -6.34
N PRO A 79 11.14 -6.03 -6.72
CA PRO A 79 10.15 -6.61 -7.64
C PRO A 79 8.70 -6.44 -7.16
N ARG A 80 8.48 -6.47 -5.84
CA ARG A 80 7.15 -6.25 -5.23
C ARG A 80 6.66 -4.80 -5.44
N SER A 81 7.55 -3.81 -5.29
CA SER A 81 7.23 -2.41 -5.55
C SER A 81 6.98 -2.15 -7.04
N GLN A 82 7.72 -2.80 -7.92
CA GLN A 82 7.50 -2.72 -9.38
C GLN A 82 6.15 -3.34 -9.77
N ALA A 83 5.79 -4.49 -9.20
CA ALA A 83 4.50 -5.13 -9.44
C ALA A 83 3.32 -4.27 -8.96
N ARG A 84 3.48 -3.57 -7.83
CA ARG A 84 2.48 -2.62 -7.33
C ARG A 84 2.33 -1.43 -8.27
N LEU A 85 3.44 -0.80 -8.69
CA LEU A 85 3.43 0.28 -9.68
C LEU A 85 2.75 -0.16 -10.98
N LEU A 86 3.09 -1.34 -11.52
CA LEU A 86 2.45 -1.85 -12.73
C LEU A 86 0.94 -2.05 -12.53
N SER A 87 0.51 -2.49 -11.36
CA SER A 87 -0.90 -2.61 -11.02
C SER A 87 -1.60 -1.25 -10.98
N ALA A 88 -0.94 -0.23 -10.42
CA ALA A 88 -1.41 1.15 -10.41
C ALA A 88 -1.51 1.73 -11.83
N LEU A 89 -0.48 1.54 -12.67
CA LEU A 89 -0.46 1.97 -14.08
C LEU A 89 -1.60 1.33 -14.87
N ARG A 90 -1.78 0.02 -14.77
CA ARG A 90 -2.88 -0.69 -15.45
C ARG A 90 -4.25 -0.16 -15.05
N ARG A 91 -4.44 0.15 -13.78
CA ARG A 91 -5.70 0.70 -13.30
C ARG A 91 -5.90 2.14 -13.78
N TYR A 92 -4.85 2.95 -13.76
CA TYR A 92 -4.85 4.33 -14.24
C TYR A 92 -5.19 4.39 -15.75
N TYR A 93 -4.54 3.61 -16.59
CA TYR A 93 -4.82 3.64 -18.03
C TYR A 93 -6.20 3.09 -18.37
N ARG A 94 -6.68 2.06 -17.67
CA ARG A 94 -8.08 1.62 -17.80
C ARG A 94 -9.07 2.74 -17.43
N PHE A 95 -8.79 3.49 -16.38
CA PHE A 95 -9.59 4.66 -16.03
C PHE A 95 -9.57 5.72 -17.15
N LEU A 96 -8.40 6.02 -17.73
CA LEU A 96 -8.30 6.97 -18.84
C LEU A 96 -9.09 6.53 -20.07
N VAL A 97 -9.06 5.25 -20.41
CA VAL A 97 -9.83 4.68 -21.51
C VAL A 97 -11.34 4.76 -21.21
N ALA A 98 -11.76 4.32 -20.04
CA ALA A 98 -13.16 4.34 -19.61
C ALA A 98 -13.74 5.77 -19.54
N SER A 99 -12.92 6.76 -19.21
CA SER A 99 -13.31 8.19 -19.17
C SER A 99 -13.17 8.91 -20.51
N GLY A 100 -12.86 8.20 -21.61
CA GLY A 100 -12.69 8.77 -22.95
C GLY A 100 -11.46 9.67 -23.11
N LYS A 101 -10.52 9.66 -22.16
CA LYS A 101 -9.29 10.46 -22.20
C LYS A 101 -8.19 9.80 -23.03
N ARG A 102 -8.30 8.49 -23.26
CA ARG A 102 -7.47 7.70 -24.18
C ARG A 102 -8.32 6.73 -24.99
N ARG A 103 -7.76 6.30 -26.13
CA ARG A 103 -8.38 5.27 -26.99
C ARG A 103 -7.76 3.89 -26.78
N ASP A 104 -6.57 3.82 -26.18
CA ASP A 104 -5.75 2.61 -26.02
C ASP A 104 -5.22 2.47 -24.58
N ASP A 105 -4.94 1.25 -24.18
CA ASP A 105 -4.24 0.95 -22.92
C ASP A 105 -2.79 0.53 -23.23
N PRO A 106 -1.79 1.41 -23.01
CA PRO A 106 -0.39 1.12 -23.30
C PRO A 106 0.22 0.06 -22.38
N THR A 107 -0.48 -0.33 -21.31
CA THR A 107 0.02 -1.33 -20.35
C THR A 107 -0.25 -2.77 -20.78
N LEU A 108 -1.02 -3.01 -21.84
CA LEU A 108 -1.32 -4.35 -22.32
C LEU A 108 -0.07 -5.11 -22.76
N ALA A 109 0.90 -4.39 -23.32
CA ALA A 109 2.20 -4.95 -23.76
C ALA A 109 3.19 -5.17 -22.60
N LEU A 110 2.89 -4.73 -21.37
CA LEU A 110 3.82 -4.81 -20.24
C LEU A 110 3.72 -6.16 -19.53
N ALA A 111 4.82 -6.90 -19.51
CA ALA A 111 4.92 -8.15 -18.75
C ALA A 111 4.88 -7.90 -17.24
N ARG A 112 4.34 -8.85 -16.48
CA ARG A 112 4.40 -8.80 -15.01
C ARG A 112 5.80 -9.17 -14.53
N PRO A 113 6.36 -8.45 -13.53
CA PRO A 113 7.59 -8.88 -12.88
C PRO A 113 7.38 -10.27 -12.27
N ARG A 114 8.40 -11.13 -12.42
CA ARG A 114 8.40 -12.43 -11.72
C ARG A 114 8.68 -12.17 -10.24
N LEU A 115 7.68 -12.42 -9.42
CA LEU A 115 7.82 -12.33 -7.96
C LEU A 115 8.29 -13.69 -7.44
N GLY A 116 9.48 -13.75 -6.88
CA GLY A 116 9.84 -14.85 -5.99
C GLY A 116 8.85 -14.91 -4.82
N ARG A 117 8.50 -16.09 -4.36
CA ARG A 117 7.74 -16.30 -3.13
C ARG A 117 8.71 -16.80 -2.04
N PRO A 118 9.48 -15.91 -1.39
CA PRO A 118 10.26 -16.35 -0.24
C PRO A 118 9.28 -16.88 0.81
N LEU A 119 9.60 -18.03 1.40
CA LEU A 119 8.85 -18.54 2.53
C LEU A 119 8.98 -17.53 3.69
N PRO A 120 7.90 -17.34 4.47
CA PRO A 120 7.98 -16.53 5.67
C PRO A 120 9.05 -17.12 6.62
N ARG A 121 9.85 -16.27 7.24
CA ARG A 121 10.69 -16.67 8.36
C ARG A 121 9.77 -16.77 9.58
N THR A 122 9.71 -17.95 10.15
CA THR A 122 9.00 -18.20 11.42
C THR A 122 9.98 -18.03 12.58
N LEU A 123 9.50 -17.46 13.67
CA LEU A 123 10.21 -17.47 14.94
C LEU A 123 10.03 -18.84 15.61
N SER A 124 11.06 -19.32 16.29
CA SER A 124 10.94 -20.45 17.21
C SER A 124 10.21 -20.05 18.49
N GLU A 125 9.66 -21.01 19.21
CA GLU A 125 9.00 -20.77 20.51
C GLU A 125 9.90 -20.00 21.49
N ARG A 126 11.20 -20.34 21.53
CA ARG A 126 12.18 -19.65 22.36
C ARG A 126 12.37 -18.19 21.97
N GLU A 127 12.38 -17.87 20.66
CA GLU A 127 12.47 -16.49 20.19
C GLU A 127 11.19 -15.70 20.47
N VAL A 128 10.03 -16.34 20.40
CA VAL A 128 8.76 -15.73 20.79
C VAL A 128 8.75 -15.42 22.29
N ALA A 129 9.13 -16.38 23.15
CA ALA A 129 9.21 -16.17 24.59
C ALA A 129 10.15 -15.00 24.93
N ALA A 130 11.36 -14.99 24.36
CA ALA A 130 12.31 -13.90 24.56
C ALA A 130 11.77 -12.53 24.09
N LEU A 131 10.98 -12.50 23.01
CA LEU A 131 10.34 -11.27 22.52
C LEU A 131 9.26 -10.77 23.47
N LEU A 132 8.46 -11.67 24.06
CA LEU A 132 7.41 -11.33 25.02
C LEU A 132 8.01 -10.82 26.35
N GLU A 133 9.16 -11.34 26.77
CA GLU A 133 9.85 -10.95 27.98
C GLU A 133 10.70 -9.68 27.85
N ALA A 134 11.01 -9.25 26.61
CA ALA A 134 11.91 -8.12 26.36
C ALA A 134 11.45 -6.76 26.92
N PRO A 135 10.14 -6.42 27.01
CA PRO A 135 9.72 -5.14 27.55
C PRO A 135 9.97 -5.02 29.05
N GLU A 136 10.53 -3.89 29.49
CA GLU A 136 10.79 -3.59 30.90
C GLU A 136 9.50 -3.21 31.65
N THR A 137 8.90 -4.17 32.35
CA THR A 137 7.60 -4.02 33.02
C THR A 137 7.58 -3.08 34.23
N GLY A 138 8.75 -2.61 34.69
CA GLY A 138 8.87 -1.56 35.72
C GLY A 138 8.43 -0.18 35.27
N THR A 139 8.18 0.03 33.97
CA THR A 139 7.75 1.30 33.40
C THR A 139 6.37 1.17 32.77
N ALA A 140 5.61 2.28 32.75
CA ALA A 140 4.29 2.32 32.09
C ALA A 140 4.35 1.99 30.59
N LEU A 141 5.44 2.41 29.92
CA LEU A 141 5.66 2.11 28.49
C LEU A 141 5.96 0.62 28.30
N GLY A 142 6.81 0.03 29.14
CA GLY A 142 7.14 -1.39 29.05
C GLY A 142 5.94 -2.29 29.35
N LEU A 143 5.10 -1.93 30.33
CA LEU A 143 3.83 -2.62 30.57
C LEU A 143 2.91 -2.58 29.36
N ARG A 144 2.78 -1.41 28.74
CA ARG A 144 2.01 -1.25 27.50
C ARG A 144 2.56 -2.13 26.38
N ASP A 145 3.87 -2.08 26.16
CA ASP A 145 4.51 -2.79 25.06
C ASP A 145 4.42 -4.31 25.26
N ARG A 146 4.55 -4.80 26.51
CA ARG A 146 4.31 -6.21 26.82
C ARG A 146 2.86 -6.62 26.53
N ALA A 147 1.87 -5.85 27.01
CA ALA A 147 0.46 -6.12 26.75
C ALA A 147 0.14 -6.15 25.24
N LEU A 148 0.75 -5.26 24.45
CA LEU A 148 0.60 -5.26 23.00
C LEU A 148 1.16 -6.54 22.36
N LEU A 149 2.33 -6.99 22.78
CA LEU A 149 2.97 -8.22 22.28
C LEU A 149 2.16 -9.47 22.66
N GLU A 150 1.71 -9.56 23.89
CA GLU A 150 0.88 -10.69 24.39
C GLU A 150 -0.43 -10.78 23.59
N ILE A 151 -1.16 -9.68 23.43
CA ILE A 151 -2.40 -9.66 22.64
C ILE A 151 -2.12 -9.98 21.17
N LEU A 152 -1.01 -9.49 20.61
CA LEU A 152 -0.63 -9.78 19.22
C LEU A 152 -0.42 -11.29 19.02
N TYR A 153 0.30 -11.91 19.94
CA TYR A 153 0.61 -13.34 19.89
C TYR A 153 -0.63 -14.20 20.14
N ALA A 154 -1.37 -13.93 21.22
CA ALA A 154 -2.55 -14.71 21.61
C ALA A 154 -3.68 -14.63 20.57
N CYS A 155 -3.91 -13.43 19.98
CA CYS A 155 -5.04 -13.20 19.09
C CYS A 155 -4.69 -13.25 17.61
N GLY A 156 -3.42 -13.33 17.22
CA GLY A 156 -2.98 -13.31 15.81
C GLY A 156 -3.44 -12.06 15.07
N LEU A 157 -3.38 -10.90 15.73
CA LEU A 157 -3.83 -9.63 15.15
C LEU A 157 -2.83 -9.12 14.10
N ARG A 158 -3.33 -8.30 13.16
CA ARG A 158 -2.43 -7.46 12.37
C ARG A 158 -1.96 -6.29 13.21
N VAL A 159 -0.72 -5.82 12.99
CA VAL A 159 -0.18 -4.65 13.72
C VAL A 159 -1.12 -3.45 13.66
N SER A 160 -1.74 -3.17 12.50
CA SER A 160 -2.69 -2.07 12.35
C SER A 160 -4.01 -2.26 13.13
N GLU A 161 -4.42 -3.50 13.35
CA GLU A 161 -5.59 -3.84 14.18
C GLU A 161 -5.27 -3.65 15.66
N LEU A 162 -4.07 -4.08 16.08
CA LEU A 162 -3.58 -3.93 17.44
C LEU A 162 -3.41 -2.46 17.84
N VAL A 163 -2.70 -1.66 17.02
CA VAL A 163 -2.45 -0.24 17.30
C VAL A 163 -3.74 0.58 17.32
N GLY A 164 -4.73 0.17 16.54
CA GLY A 164 -6.07 0.79 16.52
C GLY A 164 -7.04 0.23 17.56
N LEU A 165 -6.64 -0.73 18.38
CA LEU A 165 -7.50 -1.37 19.36
C LEU A 165 -7.83 -0.41 20.49
N ARG A 166 -9.13 -0.28 20.79
CA ARG A 166 -9.62 0.51 21.93
C ARG A 166 -9.87 -0.40 23.11
N THR A 167 -9.64 0.08 24.31
CA THR A 167 -9.95 -0.67 25.56
C THR A 167 -11.41 -1.14 25.62
N ALA A 168 -12.33 -0.35 25.09
CA ALA A 168 -13.76 -0.73 24.98
C ALA A 168 -14.03 -1.91 24.04
N ALA A 169 -13.07 -2.31 23.21
CA ALA A 169 -13.20 -3.48 22.34
C ALA A 169 -12.84 -4.79 23.07
N TYR A 170 -12.25 -4.71 24.26
CA TYR A 170 -11.96 -5.84 25.12
C TYR A 170 -13.12 -6.15 26.05
N GLY A 171 -13.68 -7.34 25.93
CA GLY A 171 -14.74 -7.85 26.79
C GLY A 171 -14.12 -8.69 27.94
N ALA A 172 -13.73 -8.04 29.03
CA ALA A 172 -13.02 -8.69 30.14
C ALA A 172 -13.78 -9.90 30.74
N ARG A 173 -15.12 -9.85 30.81
CA ARG A 173 -15.95 -10.97 31.32
C ARG A 173 -15.95 -12.19 30.42
N GLN A 174 -15.77 -12.00 29.12
CA GLN A 174 -15.83 -13.07 28.13
C GLN A 174 -14.44 -13.46 27.61
N GLY A 175 -13.38 -12.76 28.02
CA GLY A 175 -12.02 -12.99 27.51
C GLY A 175 -11.92 -12.85 26.00
N VAL A 176 -12.57 -11.86 25.40
CA VAL A 176 -12.61 -11.68 23.94
C VAL A 176 -12.27 -10.26 23.53
N VAL A 177 -11.71 -10.14 22.33
CA VAL A 177 -11.47 -8.84 21.67
C VAL A 177 -12.28 -8.74 20.40
N ARG A 178 -12.99 -7.62 20.22
CA ARG A 178 -13.68 -7.27 18.98
C ARG A 178 -12.73 -6.52 18.06
N ILE A 179 -12.52 -7.06 16.85
CA ILE A 179 -11.58 -6.51 15.89
C ILE A 179 -12.31 -6.13 14.61
N ARG A 180 -12.03 -4.92 14.14
CA ARG A 180 -12.53 -4.43 12.87
C ARG A 180 -11.45 -4.57 11.80
N GLY A 181 -11.62 -5.55 10.92
CA GLY A 181 -10.67 -5.86 9.85
C GLY A 181 -10.89 -5.08 8.56
N LYS A 182 -10.17 -5.49 7.52
CA LYS A 182 -10.28 -4.95 6.16
C LYS A 182 -11.73 -5.07 5.65
N GLY A 183 -12.25 -3.99 5.07
CA GLY A 183 -13.62 -3.96 4.55
C GLY A 183 -14.70 -3.77 5.63
N ARG A 184 -14.34 -3.24 6.81
CA ARG A 184 -15.24 -3.03 7.95
C ARG A 184 -15.87 -4.30 8.53
N LYS A 185 -15.33 -5.47 8.18
CA LYS A 185 -15.80 -6.74 8.76
C LYS A 185 -15.31 -6.84 10.20
N GLU A 186 -16.21 -7.13 11.11
CA GLU A 186 -15.90 -7.37 12.51
C GLU A 186 -15.71 -8.86 12.75
N ARG A 187 -14.76 -9.20 13.62
CA ARG A 187 -14.56 -10.54 14.13
C ARG A 187 -14.31 -10.47 15.63
N ILE A 188 -14.70 -11.51 16.34
CA ILE A 188 -14.41 -11.69 17.75
C ILE A 188 -13.32 -12.73 17.85
N VAL A 189 -12.29 -12.44 18.63
CA VAL A 189 -11.15 -13.34 18.84
C VAL A 189 -11.03 -13.58 20.35
N PRO A 190 -10.93 -14.83 20.79
CA PRO A 190 -10.64 -15.11 22.19
C PRO A 190 -9.24 -14.63 22.56
N VAL A 191 -9.09 -14.12 23.77
CA VAL A 191 -7.81 -13.81 24.41
C VAL A 191 -7.51 -14.97 25.32
N GLY A 192 -6.33 -15.62 25.17
CA GLY A 192 -5.94 -16.70 26.06
C GLY A 192 -5.79 -16.22 27.50
N GLU A 193 -5.87 -17.15 28.45
CA GLU A 193 -5.79 -16.84 29.89
C GLU A 193 -4.47 -16.18 30.29
N GLU A 194 -3.42 -16.36 29.51
CA GLU A 194 -2.06 -15.83 29.76
C GLU A 194 -1.83 -14.41 29.17
N ALA A 195 -2.75 -13.89 28.40
CA ALA A 195 -2.65 -12.57 27.75
C ALA A 195 -3.55 -11.54 28.44
#